data_2736758101d7134dba6898378a8e7387
#
_entry.id   2736758101d7134dba6898378a8e7387
#
_cell.length_a   1.000
_cell.length_b   1.000
_cell.length_c   1.000
_cell.angle_alpha   90.00
_cell.angle_beta   90.00
_cell.angle_gamma   90.00
#
_symmetry.space_group_name_H-M   'P 1'
#
loop_
_entity.id
_entity.type
_entity.pdbx_description
1 polymer ?
#
loop_
_entity_poly.entity_id
_entity_poly.type
_entity_poly.pdbx_seq_one_letter_code
_entity_poly.pdbx_strand_id
1 'polypeptide(L)'
;MKKISFAFVIVLLSSVIALSSMHQGDHKSHGDIPFKKAMDKMHKDMMIKSSGNIDVDFLKGMIPHHQGAIDMSEELIKKTKDPELKAFAQKIIEAQKAEIKQMQDWLKKRDKK
;
A
#
# COMPACT_ATOMS: atom_id res chain seq x y z
N MET A 1 27.87 48.31 51.24
CA MET A 1 26.87 48.03 50.18
C MET A 1 27.64 47.48 48.99
N LYS A 2 27.55 46.17 48.78
CA LYS A 2 28.27 45.46 47.69
C LYS A 2 27.44 45.53 46.42
N LYS A 3 27.93 46.19 45.37
CA LYS A 3 27.30 46.25 44.07
C LYS A 3 27.58 44.92 43.35
N ILE A 4 26.49 44.17 43.10
CA ILE A 4 26.55 42.94 42.30
C ILE A 4 26.43 43.34 40.84
N SER A 5 27.49 43.21 40.10
CA SER A 5 27.54 43.46 38.67
C SER A 5 27.00 42.20 37.94
N PHE A 6 25.83 42.32 37.33
CA PHE A 6 25.27 41.28 36.47
C PHE A 6 25.93 41.35 35.09
N ALA A 7 26.86 40.47 34.85
CA ALA A 7 27.42 40.27 33.52
C ALA A 7 26.39 39.51 32.69
N PHE A 8 25.82 40.16 31.67
CA PHE A 8 24.99 39.52 30.65
C PHE A 8 25.88 38.67 29.76
N VAL A 9 25.81 37.35 29.94
CA VAL A 9 26.41 36.40 28.98
C VAL A 9 25.38 36.24 27.87
N ILE A 10 25.67 36.85 26.73
CA ILE A 10 24.93 36.61 25.49
C ILE A 10 25.40 35.28 24.93
N VAL A 11 24.58 34.24 25.13
CA VAL A 11 24.77 32.99 24.47
C VAL A 11 24.19 33.12 23.04
N LEU A 12 25.07 33.30 22.09
CA LEU A 12 24.74 33.18 20.66
C LEU A 12 24.37 31.71 20.36
N LEU A 13 23.08 31.43 20.34
CA LEU A 13 22.58 30.16 19.79
C LEU A 13 22.78 30.20 18.28
N SER A 14 23.87 29.61 17.82
CA SER A 14 24.08 29.28 16.42
C SER A 14 23.06 28.20 16.03
N SER A 15 21.95 28.61 15.41
CA SER A 15 21.01 27.68 14.78
C SER A 15 21.71 27.01 13.60
N VAL A 16 22.26 25.83 13.85
CA VAL A 16 22.64 24.93 12.78
C VAL A 16 21.33 24.38 12.17
N ILE A 17 20.90 25.00 11.10
CA ILE A 17 19.89 24.42 10.23
C ILE A 17 20.54 23.19 9.61
N ALA A 18 20.31 22.03 10.21
CA ALA A 18 20.58 20.76 9.56
C ALA A 18 19.64 20.67 8.36
N LEU A 19 20.18 21.02 7.20
CA LEU A 19 19.57 20.74 5.92
C LEU A 19 19.54 19.21 5.82
N SER A 20 18.39 18.62 6.17
CA SER A 20 18.15 17.20 5.92
C SER A 20 18.27 17.00 4.42
N SER A 21 19.43 16.50 4.01
CA SER A 21 19.60 15.94 2.67
C SER A 21 18.51 14.88 2.52
N MET A 22 17.48 15.21 1.75
CA MET A 22 16.61 14.21 1.17
C MET A 22 17.54 13.28 0.41
N HIS A 23 17.76 12.12 1.00
CA HIS A 23 18.47 11.03 0.37
C HIS A 23 17.63 10.64 -0.85
N GLN A 24 17.97 11.27 -1.97
CA GLN A 24 17.50 10.89 -3.28
C GLN A 24 18.15 9.53 -3.55
N GLY A 25 17.46 8.49 -3.10
CA GLY A 25 17.88 7.12 -3.34
C GLY A 25 18.09 6.96 -4.82
N ASP A 26 19.34 6.75 -5.21
CA ASP A 26 19.72 6.30 -6.53
C ASP A 26 18.82 5.13 -6.92
N HIS A 27 17.94 5.35 -7.87
CA HIS A 27 17.22 4.30 -8.59
C HIS A 27 18.21 3.54 -9.49
N LYS A 28 19.21 2.91 -8.84
CA LYS A 28 20.06 1.93 -9.50
C LYS A 28 19.31 0.63 -9.57
N SER A 29 19.12 0.22 -10.80
CA SER A 29 18.58 -1.04 -11.30
C SER A 29 17.11 -1.29 -10.95
N HIS A 30 16.30 -1.32 -11.96
CA HIS A 30 15.02 -2.02 -11.99
C HIS A 30 15.30 -3.53 -11.91
N GLY A 31 15.98 -3.96 -10.83
CA GLY A 31 16.01 -5.35 -10.43
C GLY A 31 14.57 -5.79 -10.22
N ASP A 32 14.26 -7.01 -10.58
CA ASP A 32 12.92 -7.58 -10.52
C ASP A 32 12.27 -7.28 -9.16
N ILE A 33 11.35 -6.32 -9.15
CA ILE A 33 10.52 -6.06 -7.97
C ILE A 33 9.61 -7.28 -7.81
N PRO A 34 9.69 -7.98 -6.67
CA PRO A 34 8.83 -9.14 -6.45
C PRO A 34 7.36 -8.76 -6.63
N PHE A 35 6.61 -9.62 -7.33
CA PHE A 35 5.18 -9.43 -7.58
C PHE A 35 4.81 -8.18 -8.38
N LYS A 36 5.77 -7.54 -9.03
CA LYS A 36 5.55 -6.27 -9.75
C LYS A 36 4.37 -6.32 -10.71
N LYS A 37 4.27 -7.39 -11.49
CA LYS A 37 3.18 -7.56 -12.47
C LYS A 37 1.80 -7.58 -11.80
N ALA A 38 1.68 -8.30 -10.70
CA ALA A 38 0.42 -8.38 -9.92
C ALA A 38 0.06 -7.03 -9.30
N MET A 39 1.07 -6.33 -8.73
CA MET A 39 0.87 -5.02 -8.13
C MET A 39 0.50 -3.94 -9.16
N ASP A 40 1.20 -3.87 -10.28
CA ASP A 40 0.92 -2.90 -11.33
C ASP A 40 -0.50 -3.09 -11.89
N LYS A 41 -0.89 -4.34 -12.14
CA LYS A 41 -2.24 -4.66 -12.59
C LYS A 41 -3.28 -4.25 -11.56
N MET A 42 -3.08 -4.60 -10.28
CA MET A 42 -3.97 -4.24 -9.19
C MET A 42 -4.14 -2.73 -9.09
N HIS A 43 -3.04 -1.98 -9.06
CA HIS A 43 -3.08 -0.52 -8.98
C HIS A 43 -3.83 0.11 -10.16
N LYS A 44 -3.58 -0.37 -11.37
CA LYS A 44 -4.28 0.09 -12.57
C LYS A 44 -5.78 -0.17 -12.48
N ASP A 45 -6.17 -1.36 -12.07
CA ASP A 45 -7.57 -1.78 -12.03
C ASP A 45 -8.34 -1.14 -10.86
N MET A 46 -7.62 -0.69 -9.80
CA MET A 46 -8.20 0.08 -8.70
C MET A 46 -8.44 1.56 -9.02
N MET A 47 -7.90 2.08 -10.12
CA MET A 47 -8.13 3.46 -10.57
C MET A 47 -9.51 3.58 -11.20
N ILE A 48 -10.54 3.50 -10.37
CA ILE A 48 -11.93 3.61 -10.79
C ILE A 48 -12.38 5.08 -10.84
N LYS A 49 -13.32 5.38 -11.72
CA LYS A 49 -14.03 6.65 -11.71
C LYS A 49 -15.15 6.59 -10.66
N SER A 50 -15.28 7.66 -9.86
CA SER A 50 -16.36 7.74 -8.88
C SER A 50 -17.73 7.65 -9.55
N SER A 51 -18.61 6.82 -8.99
CA SER A 51 -20.00 6.70 -9.40
C SER A 51 -20.93 7.69 -8.67
N GLY A 52 -20.44 8.38 -7.64
CA GLY A 52 -21.24 9.17 -6.73
C GLY A 52 -21.90 8.36 -5.62
N ASN A 53 -21.70 7.05 -5.60
CA ASN A 53 -22.19 6.16 -4.55
C ASN A 53 -21.01 5.44 -3.90
N ILE A 54 -20.77 5.73 -2.63
CA ILE A 54 -19.60 5.21 -1.90
C ILE A 54 -19.63 3.68 -1.78
N ASP A 55 -20.78 3.06 -1.63
CA ASP A 55 -20.90 1.60 -1.54
C ASP A 55 -20.50 0.92 -2.85
N VAL A 56 -20.94 1.50 -3.97
CA VAL A 56 -20.59 1.02 -5.31
C VAL A 56 -19.11 1.21 -5.58
N ASP A 57 -18.57 2.38 -5.24
CA ASP A 57 -17.16 2.71 -5.45
C ASP A 57 -16.26 1.81 -4.60
N PHE A 58 -16.64 1.54 -3.35
CA PHE A 58 -15.94 0.59 -2.49
C PHE A 58 -15.88 -0.81 -3.12
N LEU A 59 -17.01 -1.34 -3.56
CA LEU A 59 -17.06 -2.69 -4.15
C LEU A 59 -16.25 -2.77 -5.45
N LYS A 60 -16.35 -1.75 -6.31
CA LYS A 60 -15.57 -1.68 -7.56
C LYS A 60 -14.07 -1.58 -7.32
N GLY A 61 -13.63 -0.92 -6.24
CA GLY A 61 -12.22 -0.84 -5.86
C GLY A 61 -11.71 -2.10 -5.17
N MET A 62 -12.53 -2.72 -4.32
CA MET A 62 -12.12 -3.90 -3.54
C MET A 62 -12.05 -5.18 -4.37
N ILE A 63 -12.83 -5.32 -5.42
CA ILE A 63 -12.73 -6.48 -6.33
C ILE A 63 -11.33 -6.58 -6.95
N PRO A 64 -10.79 -5.56 -7.62
CA PRO A 64 -9.41 -5.64 -8.14
C PRO A 64 -8.35 -5.74 -7.03
N HIS A 65 -8.58 -5.17 -5.85
CA HIS A 65 -7.69 -5.36 -4.71
C HIS A 65 -7.59 -6.82 -4.29
N HIS A 66 -8.71 -7.52 -4.18
CA HIS A 66 -8.77 -8.95 -3.89
C HIS A 66 -8.16 -9.79 -5.02
N GLN A 67 -8.39 -9.41 -6.27
CA GLN A 67 -7.76 -10.07 -7.42
C GLN A 67 -6.24 -9.94 -7.36
N GLY A 68 -5.71 -8.80 -6.94
CA GLY A 68 -4.27 -8.61 -6.73
C GLY A 68 -3.69 -9.59 -5.70
N ALA A 69 -4.40 -9.86 -4.61
CA ALA A 69 -4.00 -10.85 -3.62
C ALA A 69 -3.99 -12.28 -4.20
N ILE A 70 -4.94 -12.61 -5.06
CA ILE A 70 -4.96 -13.89 -5.79
C ILE A 70 -3.75 -13.98 -6.71
N ASP A 71 -3.50 -12.97 -7.52
CA ASP A 71 -2.41 -12.95 -8.50
C ASP A 71 -1.04 -13.09 -7.80
N MET A 72 -0.83 -12.39 -6.67
CA MET A 72 0.38 -12.53 -5.84
C MET A 72 0.52 -13.93 -5.25
N SER A 73 -0.58 -14.50 -4.75
CA SER A 73 -0.59 -15.84 -4.17
C SER A 73 -0.29 -16.92 -5.20
N GLU A 74 -0.83 -16.79 -6.40
CA GLU A 74 -0.53 -17.69 -7.52
C GLU A 74 0.94 -17.60 -7.96
N GLU A 75 1.52 -16.41 -7.97
CA GLU A 75 2.94 -16.22 -8.24
C GLU A 75 3.81 -16.85 -7.16
N LEU A 76 3.46 -16.67 -5.88
CA LEU A 76 4.15 -17.30 -4.77
C LEU A 76 4.14 -18.83 -4.90
N ILE A 77 2.98 -19.44 -5.15
CA ILE A 77 2.83 -20.88 -5.28
C ILE A 77 3.76 -21.47 -6.36
N LYS A 78 3.97 -20.74 -7.45
CA LYS A 78 4.85 -21.17 -8.55
C LYS A 78 6.34 -21.11 -8.18
N LYS A 79 6.72 -20.25 -7.25
CA LYS A 79 8.14 -19.94 -6.96
C LYS A 79 8.62 -20.48 -5.62
N THR A 80 7.72 -20.59 -4.63
CA THR A 80 8.10 -21.03 -3.28
C THR A 80 8.41 -22.51 -3.22
N LYS A 81 9.42 -22.83 -2.40
CA LYS A 81 9.73 -24.23 -2.00
C LYS A 81 9.18 -24.54 -0.60
N ASP A 82 8.61 -23.55 0.07
CA ASP A 82 8.06 -23.69 1.42
C ASP A 82 6.63 -24.26 1.33
N PRO A 83 6.38 -25.47 1.85
CA PRO A 83 5.06 -26.09 1.78
C PRO A 83 4.01 -25.37 2.64
N GLU A 84 4.41 -24.72 3.74
CA GLU A 84 3.49 -23.98 4.61
C GLU A 84 3.00 -22.71 3.92
N LEU A 85 3.92 -21.96 3.30
CA LEU A 85 3.57 -20.77 2.51
C LEU A 85 2.72 -21.13 1.30
N LYS A 86 3.02 -22.26 0.65
CA LYS A 86 2.21 -22.73 -0.48
C LYS A 86 0.78 -23.04 -0.05
N ALA A 87 0.61 -23.76 1.06
CA ALA A 87 -0.71 -24.07 1.61
C ALA A 87 -1.46 -22.82 2.08
N PHE A 88 -0.75 -21.87 2.69
CA PHE A 88 -1.33 -20.59 3.11
C PHE A 88 -1.80 -19.75 1.90
N ALA A 89 -0.99 -19.63 0.86
CA ALA A 89 -1.36 -18.93 -0.37
C ALA A 89 -2.60 -19.54 -1.04
N GLN A 90 -2.72 -20.87 -1.02
CA GLN A 90 -3.91 -21.55 -1.53
C GLN A 90 -5.18 -21.16 -0.77
N LYS A 91 -5.12 -21.06 0.56
CA LYS A 91 -6.24 -20.58 1.38
C LYS A 91 -6.61 -19.14 1.09
N ILE A 92 -5.60 -18.27 0.85
CA ILE A 92 -5.84 -16.89 0.43
C ILE A 92 -6.64 -16.88 -0.89
N ILE A 93 -6.22 -17.63 -1.88
CA ILE A 93 -6.89 -17.70 -3.18
C ILE A 93 -8.36 -18.09 -3.02
N GLU A 94 -8.64 -19.13 -2.24
CA GLU A 94 -10.01 -19.60 -2.01
C GLU A 94 -10.88 -18.53 -1.31
N ALA A 95 -10.37 -17.92 -0.24
CA ALA A 95 -11.08 -16.88 0.51
C ALA A 95 -11.35 -15.65 -0.36
N GLN A 96 -10.34 -15.17 -1.10
CA GLN A 96 -10.45 -13.99 -1.96
C GLN A 96 -11.45 -14.22 -3.11
N LYS A 97 -11.45 -15.40 -3.71
CA LYS A 97 -12.44 -15.76 -4.76
C LYS A 97 -13.88 -15.73 -4.23
N ALA A 98 -14.11 -16.25 -3.03
CA ALA A 98 -15.42 -16.23 -2.40
C ALA A 98 -15.90 -14.79 -2.13
N GLU A 99 -15.01 -13.93 -1.61
CA GLU A 99 -15.33 -12.53 -1.34
C GLU A 99 -15.56 -11.72 -2.63
N ILE A 100 -14.78 -11.95 -3.69
CA ILE A 100 -15.02 -11.34 -5.00
C ILE A 100 -16.40 -11.70 -5.50
N LYS A 101 -16.78 -12.96 -5.44
CA LYS A 101 -18.10 -13.39 -5.85
C LYS A 101 -19.21 -12.67 -5.06
N GLN A 102 -19.06 -12.57 -3.75
CA GLN A 102 -20.01 -11.86 -2.90
C GLN A 102 -20.14 -10.37 -3.29
N MET A 103 -19.00 -9.69 -3.51
CA MET A 103 -18.99 -8.29 -3.93
C MET A 103 -19.63 -8.09 -5.31
N GLN A 104 -19.38 -9.00 -6.25
CA GLN A 104 -20.04 -8.98 -7.57
C GLN A 104 -21.56 -9.16 -7.47
N ASP A 105 -22.01 -10.06 -6.61
CA ASP A 105 -23.46 -10.27 -6.38
C ASP A 105 -24.11 -9.03 -5.73
N TRP A 106 -23.39 -8.35 -4.84
CA TRP A 106 -23.84 -7.08 -4.26
C TRP A 106 -23.90 -5.94 -5.28
N LEU A 107 -22.91 -5.85 -6.18
CA LEU A 107 -22.95 -4.86 -7.28
C LEU A 107 -24.16 -5.09 -8.19
N LYS A 108 -24.39 -6.32 -8.64
CA LYS A 108 -25.55 -6.65 -9.48
C LYS A 108 -26.90 -6.26 -8.87
N LYS A 109 -27.02 -6.32 -7.54
CA LYS A 109 -28.22 -5.88 -6.83
C LYS A 109 -28.39 -4.36 -6.82
N ARG A 110 -27.30 -3.61 -6.86
CA ARG A 110 -27.28 -2.15 -6.84
C ARG A 110 -27.47 -1.54 -8.22
N ASP A 111 -26.99 -2.19 -9.27
CA ASP A 111 -27.16 -1.74 -10.66
C ASP A 111 -28.61 -1.88 -11.18
N LYS A 112 -29.48 -2.59 -10.44
CA LYS A 112 -30.90 -2.79 -10.79
C LYS A 112 -31.85 -1.72 -10.21
N LYS A 113 -31.29 -0.71 -9.52
CA LYS A 113 -32.04 0.44 -9.00
C LYS A 113 -31.75 1.67 -9.86
#